data_00b2abf81e2b34bfeb73a890cf2c650d
#
_entry.id   00b2abf81e2b34bfeb73a890cf2c650d
#
_cell.length_a   1.000
_cell.length_b   1.000
_cell.length_c   1.000
_cell.angle_alpha   90.00
_cell.angle_beta   90.00
_cell.angle_gamma   90.00
#
_symmetry.space_group_name_H-M   'P 1'
#
loop_
_entity.id
_entity.type
_entity.pdbx_description
1 polymer ?
#
loop_
_entity_poly.entity_id
_entity_poly.type
_entity_poly.pdbx_seq_one_letter_code
_entity_poly.pdbx_strand_id
1 'polypeptide(L)'
;MTHPLIDLAREAIRHYLATGEYLDVSAMPGDEPACGLFVSLHDPPRPGEVEGALRGCRGSVLPDAPTLYAELVRQAINSAVDDPRCPSIRPDEVGEIAITVYLLQPAEAIHSLAELDPARYGILVEGESGRRALLLPGIPGIETAAQQVHLTRRKAHLHPDEPATIYRFTADVLK
;
A
#
# COMPACT_ATOMS: atom_id res chain seq x y z
N MET A 1 -8.61 -1.67 20.74
CA MET A 1 -9.64 -1.93 19.72
C MET A 1 -8.98 -1.70 18.38
N THR A 2 -9.03 -2.66 17.48
CA THR A 2 -8.50 -2.57 16.11
C THR A 2 -9.36 -1.61 15.28
N HIS A 3 -8.77 -0.96 14.29
CA HIS A 3 -9.54 -0.07 13.39
C HIS A 3 -10.49 -0.91 12.51
N PRO A 4 -11.75 -0.48 12.25
CA PRO A 4 -12.73 -1.27 11.49
C PRO A 4 -12.23 -1.73 10.10
N LEU A 5 -11.42 -0.91 9.41
CA LEU A 5 -10.83 -1.30 8.12
C LEU A 5 -9.78 -2.42 8.25
N ILE A 6 -9.08 -2.50 9.37
CA ILE A 6 -8.16 -3.61 9.65
C ILE A 6 -8.95 -4.91 9.87
N ASP A 7 -10.03 -4.83 10.63
CA ASP A 7 -10.90 -5.98 10.88
C ASP A 7 -11.54 -6.46 9.57
N LEU A 8 -12.00 -5.55 8.72
CA LEU A 8 -12.54 -5.86 7.39
C LEU A 8 -11.48 -6.52 6.49
N ALA A 9 -10.25 -5.99 6.45
CA ALA A 9 -9.16 -6.57 5.66
C ALA A 9 -8.86 -8.01 6.13
N ARG A 10 -8.80 -8.25 7.44
CA ARG A 10 -8.59 -9.57 8.02
C ARG A 10 -9.71 -10.54 7.68
N GLU A 11 -10.96 -10.09 7.77
CA GLU A 11 -12.12 -10.90 7.41
C GLU A 11 -12.16 -11.23 5.92
N ALA A 12 -11.82 -10.28 5.04
CA ALA A 12 -11.71 -10.51 3.61
C ALA A 12 -10.68 -11.60 3.26
N ILE A 13 -9.49 -11.55 3.89
CA ILE A 13 -8.46 -12.58 3.72
C ILE A 13 -8.99 -13.95 4.21
N ARG A 14 -9.59 -14.00 5.40
CA ARG A 14 -10.12 -15.23 5.97
C ARG A 14 -11.21 -15.85 5.08
N HIS A 15 -12.15 -15.03 4.62
CA HIS A 15 -13.23 -15.47 3.74
C HIS A 15 -12.67 -16.05 2.44
N TYR A 16 -11.76 -15.33 1.79
CA TYR A 16 -11.17 -15.77 0.54
C TYR A 16 -10.37 -17.08 0.68
N LEU A 17 -9.58 -17.24 1.73
CA LEU A 17 -8.82 -18.46 1.97
C LEU A 17 -9.73 -19.68 2.28
N ALA A 18 -10.93 -19.43 2.79
CA ALA A 18 -11.90 -20.49 3.08
C ALA A 18 -12.77 -20.87 1.87
N THR A 19 -13.12 -19.91 1.01
CA THR A 19 -14.15 -20.10 -0.04
C THR A 19 -13.60 -19.96 -1.46
N GLY A 20 -12.50 -19.24 -1.66
CA GLY A 20 -12.00 -18.81 -2.96
C GLY A 20 -12.74 -17.60 -3.55
N GLU A 21 -13.70 -17.03 -2.81
CA GLU A 21 -14.54 -15.92 -3.27
C GLU A 21 -14.22 -14.61 -2.53
N TYR A 22 -14.44 -13.48 -3.20
CA TYR A 22 -14.32 -12.16 -2.57
C TYR A 22 -15.47 -11.93 -1.59
N LEU A 23 -15.17 -11.33 -0.44
CA LEU A 23 -16.17 -10.94 0.52
C LEU A 23 -17.10 -9.86 -0.09
N ASP A 24 -18.40 -10.11 -0.08
CA ASP A 24 -19.39 -9.13 -0.53
C ASP A 24 -19.60 -8.04 0.53
N VAL A 25 -19.23 -6.83 0.19
CA VAL A 25 -19.33 -5.65 1.04
C VAL A 25 -20.40 -4.66 0.56
N SER A 26 -21.15 -4.99 -0.49
CA SER A 26 -22.11 -4.09 -1.15
C SER A 26 -23.24 -3.58 -0.24
N ALA A 27 -23.58 -4.35 0.79
CA ALA A 27 -24.63 -4.00 1.77
C ALA A 27 -24.06 -3.39 3.06
N MET A 28 -22.75 -3.20 3.18
CA MET A 28 -22.15 -2.65 4.40
C MET A 28 -22.39 -1.13 4.48
N PRO A 29 -22.86 -0.62 5.63
CA PRO A 29 -23.07 0.81 5.80
C PRO A 29 -21.74 1.58 5.95
N GLY A 30 -21.75 2.87 5.56
CA GLY A 30 -20.60 3.75 5.75
C GLY A 30 -19.50 3.58 4.72
N ASP A 31 -19.78 2.93 3.58
CA ASP A 31 -18.83 2.84 2.49
C ASP A 31 -18.71 4.18 1.75
N GLU A 32 -17.52 4.48 1.30
CA GLU A 32 -17.15 5.75 0.65
C GLU A 32 -16.56 5.49 -0.74
N PRO A 33 -16.47 6.50 -1.62
CA PRO A 33 -15.73 6.39 -2.87
C PRO A 33 -14.29 5.92 -2.61
N ALA A 34 -13.81 5.01 -3.46
CA ALA A 34 -12.46 4.48 -3.30
C ALA A 34 -11.39 5.57 -3.50
N CYS A 35 -10.33 5.47 -2.71
CA CYS A 35 -9.07 6.19 -2.91
C CYS A 35 -7.94 5.20 -3.20
N GLY A 36 -6.78 5.69 -3.61
CA GLY A 36 -5.58 4.84 -3.66
C GLY A 36 -5.29 4.27 -2.27
N LEU A 37 -5.03 2.98 -2.19
CA LEU A 37 -4.67 2.35 -0.92
C LEU A 37 -3.67 1.21 -1.10
N PHE A 38 -2.95 0.91 0.00
CA PHE A 38 -2.07 -0.25 0.10
C PHE A 38 -2.39 -1.03 1.37
N VAL A 39 -2.31 -2.34 1.26
CA VAL A 39 -2.38 -3.25 2.41
C VAL A 39 -1.03 -3.92 2.56
N SER A 40 -0.41 -3.80 3.72
CA SER A 40 0.85 -4.46 4.05
C SER A 40 0.62 -5.47 5.16
N LEU A 41 1.13 -6.68 4.96
CA LEU A 41 1.02 -7.80 5.87
C LEU A 41 2.41 -8.15 6.39
N HIS A 42 2.53 -8.30 7.71
CA HIS A 42 3.80 -8.65 8.35
C HIS A 42 3.58 -9.75 9.38
N ASP A 43 4.63 -10.52 9.64
CA ASP A 43 4.65 -11.36 10.83
C ASP A 43 4.54 -10.49 12.09
N PRO A 44 4.06 -11.05 13.22
CA PRO A 44 4.14 -10.34 14.49
C PRO A 44 5.61 -9.95 14.79
N PRO A 45 5.86 -8.69 15.25
CA PRO A 45 7.22 -8.26 15.56
C PRO A 45 7.79 -9.08 16.73
N ARG A 46 9.04 -9.48 16.62
CA ARG A 46 9.77 -10.12 17.71
C ARG A 46 10.21 -9.08 18.75
N PRO A 47 10.56 -9.51 19.96
CA PRO A 47 11.10 -8.60 20.97
C PRO A 47 12.28 -7.79 20.43
N GLY A 48 12.15 -6.44 20.43
CA GLY A 48 13.15 -5.50 19.91
C GLY A 48 13.00 -5.11 18.43
N GLU A 49 12.07 -5.70 17.71
CA GLU A 49 11.72 -5.30 16.34
C GLU A 49 10.56 -4.28 16.36
N VAL A 50 10.63 -3.31 15.47
CA VAL A 50 9.53 -2.34 15.26
C VAL A 50 8.43 -2.94 14.40
N GLU A 51 8.81 -3.81 13.47
CA GLU A 51 7.91 -4.48 12.51
C GLU A 51 8.47 -5.86 12.19
N GLY A 52 7.60 -6.86 12.04
CA GLY A 52 8.00 -8.21 11.66
C GLY A 52 8.34 -8.35 10.17
N ALA A 53 8.71 -9.55 9.76
CA ALA A 53 9.04 -9.83 8.35
C ALA A 53 7.84 -9.58 7.43
N LEU A 54 8.10 -9.02 6.24
CA LEU A 54 7.07 -8.78 5.22
C LEU A 54 6.48 -10.11 4.74
N ARG A 55 5.16 -10.21 4.73
CA ARG A 55 4.39 -11.36 4.25
C ARG A 55 3.56 -11.05 3.00
N GLY A 56 3.47 -9.78 2.61
CA GLY A 56 2.86 -9.29 1.38
C GLY A 56 2.50 -7.83 1.48
N CYS A 57 2.56 -7.14 0.35
CA CYS A 57 2.17 -5.73 0.25
C CYS A 57 1.71 -5.43 -1.17
N ARG A 58 0.41 -5.18 -1.33
CA ARG A 58 -0.21 -4.81 -2.62
C ARG A 58 -1.07 -3.58 -2.44
N GLY A 59 -1.29 -2.90 -3.52
CA GLY A 59 -2.11 -1.69 -3.55
C GLY A 59 -2.03 -0.98 -4.88
N SER A 60 -2.82 0.06 -5.01
CA SER A 60 -2.89 0.90 -6.20
C SER A 60 -2.94 2.38 -5.82
N VAL A 61 -2.37 3.22 -6.70
CA VAL A 61 -2.48 4.70 -6.59
C VAL A 61 -3.87 5.15 -7.01
N LEU A 62 -4.39 4.53 -8.07
CA LEU A 62 -5.75 4.71 -8.54
C LEU A 62 -6.53 3.45 -8.20
N PRO A 63 -7.68 3.58 -7.55
CA PRO A 63 -8.45 2.41 -7.16
C PRO A 63 -8.95 1.63 -8.39
N ASP A 64 -8.98 0.32 -8.25
CA ASP A 64 -9.53 -0.59 -9.27
C ASP A 64 -11.01 -0.91 -9.01
N ALA A 65 -11.51 -0.61 -7.80
CA ALA A 65 -12.88 -0.79 -7.40
C ALA A 65 -13.58 0.56 -7.13
N PRO A 66 -14.91 0.65 -7.21
CA PRO A 66 -15.64 1.92 -7.08
C PRO A 66 -15.72 2.44 -5.65
N THR A 67 -15.63 1.56 -4.65
CA THR A 67 -15.81 1.92 -3.24
C THR A 67 -14.61 1.51 -2.40
N LEU A 68 -14.43 2.19 -1.27
CA LEU A 68 -13.31 1.98 -0.35
C LEU A 68 -13.27 0.54 0.18
N TYR A 69 -14.42 -0.01 0.58
CA TYR A 69 -14.47 -1.37 1.12
C TYR A 69 -14.16 -2.42 0.05
N ALA A 70 -14.68 -2.25 -1.18
CA ALA A 70 -14.39 -3.16 -2.28
C ALA A 70 -12.90 -3.12 -2.68
N GLU A 71 -12.29 -1.91 -2.71
CA GLU A 71 -10.86 -1.76 -2.97
C GLU A 71 -10.02 -2.38 -1.85
N LEU A 72 -10.40 -2.16 -0.58
CA LEU A 72 -9.70 -2.74 0.56
C LEU A 72 -9.75 -4.27 0.54
N VAL A 73 -10.91 -4.86 0.30
CA VAL A 73 -11.09 -6.32 0.16
C VAL A 73 -10.17 -6.87 -0.92
N ARG A 74 -10.16 -6.23 -2.10
CA ARG A 74 -9.31 -6.61 -3.22
C ARG A 74 -7.83 -6.57 -2.87
N GLN A 75 -7.35 -5.46 -2.32
CA GLN A 75 -5.93 -5.29 -2.02
C GLN A 75 -5.46 -6.13 -0.83
N ALA A 76 -6.33 -6.38 0.15
CA ALA A 76 -6.04 -7.29 1.26
C ALA A 76 -5.82 -8.73 0.76
N ILE A 77 -6.70 -9.22 -0.11
CA ILE A 77 -6.57 -10.54 -0.73
C ILE A 77 -5.31 -10.61 -1.60
N ASN A 78 -5.10 -9.62 -2.48
CA ASN A 78 -3.90 -9.58 -3.33
C ASN A 78 -2.61 -9.58 -2.50
N SER A 79 -2.58 -8.86 -1.37
CA SER A 79 -1.45 -8.89 -0.45
C SER A 79 -1.21 -10.26 0.16
N ALA A 80 -2.28 -10.99 0.44
CA ALA A 80 -2.19 -12.30 1.08
C ALA A 80 -1.77 -13.43 0.13
N VAL A 81 -2.16 -13.36 -1.15
CA VAL A 81 -1.99 -14.51 -2.07
C VAL A 81 -1.32 -14.19 -3.40
N ASP A 82 -1.14 -12.92 -3.75
CA ASP A 82 -0.66 -12.50 -5.10
C ASP A 82 0.60 -11.59 -5.04
N ASP A 83 1.31 -11.54 -3.93
CA ASP A 83 2.61 -10.86 -3.87
C ASP A 83 3.72 -11.84 -4.26
N PRO A 84 4.37 -11.70 -5.43
CA PRO A 84 5.37 -12.67 -5.91
C PRO A 84 6.64 -12.72 -5.05
N ARG A 85 6.82 -11.77 -4.12
CA ARG A 85 7.98 -11.70 -3.23
C ARG A 85 7.81 -12.58 -1.98
N CYS A 86 6.57 -12.98 -1.67
CA CYS A 86 6.21 -13.65 -0.43
C CYS A 86 5.40 -14.92 -0.70
N PRO A 87 5.53 -15.96 0.12
CA PRO A 87 4.61 -17.08 0.07
C PRO A 87 3.22 -16.63 0.51
N SER A 88 2.18 -17.20 -0.09
CA SER A 88 0.79 -16.94 0.28
C SER A 88 0.53 -17.19 1.78
N ILE A 89 -0.32 -16.36 2.37
CA ILE A 89 -0.78 -16.53 3.75
C ILE A 89 -1.62 -17.80 3.85
N ARG A 90 -1.41 -18.59 4.89
CA ARG A 90 -2.22 -19.78 5.18
C ARG A 90 -3.39 -19.42 6.11
N PRO A 91 -4.48 -20.20 6.08
CA PRO A 91 -5.67 -19.96 6.93
C PRO A 91 -5.35 -19.88 8.44
N ASP A 92 -4.38 -20.68 8.92
CA ASP A 92 -3.96 -20.70 10.32
C ASP A 92 -3.14 -19.46 10.74
N GLU A 93 -2.55 -18.73 9.78
CA GLU A 93 -1.75 -17.53 10.04
C GLU A 93 -2.57 -16.23 10.13
N VAL A 94 -3.78 -16.21 9.55
CA VAL A 94 -4.59 -14.96 9.41
C VAL A 94 -4.87 -14.25 10.73
N GLY A 95 -4.99 -15.03 11.82
CA GLY A 95 -5.24 -14.47 13.17
C GLY A 95 -4.08 -13.67 13.72
N GLU A 96 -2.85 -14.03 13.34
CA GLU A 96 -1.61 -13.53 13.95
C GLU A 96 -0.91 -12.45 13.11
N ILE A 97 -1.13 -12.42 11.79
CA ILE A 97 -0.50 -11.40 10.93
C ILE A 97 -0.85 -9.98 11.35
N ALA A 98 0.15 -9.12 11.36
CA ALA A 98 -0.05 -7.68 11.50
C ALA A 98 -0.48 -7.10 10.16
N ILE A 99 -1.57 -6.32 10.16
CA ILE A 99 -2.12 -5.67 8.97
C ILE A 99 -1.96 -4.17 9.13
N THR A 100 -1.37 -3.52 8.13
CA THR A 100 -1.30 -2.07 8.01
C THR A 100 -2.01 -1.65 6.74
N VAL A 101 -2.93 -0.69 6.82
CA VAL A 101 -3.62 -0.09 5.68
C VAL A 101 -3.14 1.35 5.52
N TYR A 102 -2.73 1.70 4.31
CA TYR A 102 -2.34 3.04 3.90
C TYR A 102 -3.42 3.61 2.98
N LEU A 103 -4.13 4.64 3.42
CA LEU A 103 -5.08 5.38 2.61
C LEU A 103 -4.38 6.59 2.01
N LEU A 104 -4.23 6.63 0.69
CA LEU A 104 -3.50 7.69 0.02
C LEU A 104 -4.37 8.94 -0.13
N GLN A 105 -3.83 10.07 0.29
CA GLN A 105 -4.42 11.36 -0.01
C GLN A 105 -4.10 11.79 -1.45
N PRO A 106 -4.86 12.72 -2.05
CA PRO A 106 -4.63 13.20 -3.40
C PRO A 106 -3.18 13.62 -3.64
N ALA A 107 -2.63 13.20 -4.77
CA ALA A 107 -1.25 13.52 -5.14
C ALA A 107 -1.15 14.92 -5.76
N GLU A 108 -0.11 15.66 -5.39
CA GLU A 108 0.21 17.01 -5.87
C GLU A 108 1.53 17.00 -6.66
N ALA A 109 1.55 17.57 -7.86
CA ALA A 109 2.79 17.72 -8.61
C ALA A 109 3.74 18.69 -7.88
N ILE A 110 5.02 18.35 -7.87
CA ILE A 110 6.07 19.19 -7.29
C ILE A 110 7.00 19.74 -8.38
N HIS A 111 7.61 20.88 -8.09
CA HIS A 111 8.55 21.54 -9.00
C HIS A 111 9.98 21.57 -8.46
N SER A 112 10.18 21.19 -7.19
CA SER A 112 11.47 21.17 -6.52
C SER A 112 11.57 20.05 -5.51
N LEU A 113 12.75 19.43 -5.39
CA LEU A 113 13.04 18.44 -4.35
C LEU A 113 12.95 19.03 -2.93
N ALA A 114 13.05 20.35 -2.78
CA ALA A 114 12.89 21.02 -1.49
C ALA A 114 11.45 20.91 -0.93
N GLU A 115 10.47 20.53 -1.77
CA GLU A 115 9.09 20.29 -1.37
C GLU A 115 8.86 18.88 -0.81
N LEU A 116 9.89 18.03 -0.79
CA LEU A 116 9.83 16.65 -0.32
C LEU A 116 10.46 16.51 1.08
N ASP A 117 9.78 15.73 1.88
CA ASP A 117 10.26 15.17 3.14
C ASP A 117 9.90 13.67 3.14
N PRO A 118 10.85 12.75 2.98
CA PRO A 118 10.58 11.31 2.90
C PRO A 118 9.87 10.73 4.11
N ALA A 119 10.01 11.34 5.29
CA ALA A 119 9.30 10.91 6.48
C ALA A 119 7.80 11.23 6.42
N ARG A 120 7.44 12.31 5.73
CA ARG A 120 6.08 12.84 5.66
C ARG A 120 5.37 12.50 4.36
N TYR A 121 6.09 12.58 3.23
CA TYR A 121 5.52 12.42 1.90
C TYR A 121 5.97 11.14 1.23
N GLY A 122 5.00 10.39 0.72
CA GLY A 122 5.25 9.45 -0.36
C GLY A 122 5.40 10.20 -1.68
N ILE A 123 5.97 9.55 -2.66
CA ILE A 123 6.08 10.10 -4.02
C ILE A 123 5.57 9.12 -5.07
N LEU A 124 4.97 9.67 -6.11
CA LEU A 124 4.69 9.00 -7.37
C LEU A 124 5.58 9.64 -8.44
N VAL A 125 6.29 8.83 -9.20
CA VAL A 125 7.06 9.26 -10.37
C VAL A 125 6.43 8.67 -11.60
N GLU A 126 6.12 9.52 -12.58
CA GLU A 126 5.50 9.14 -13.86
C GLU A 126 6.34 9.67 -15.01
N GLY A 127 6.87 8.76 -15.83
CA GLY A 127 7.62 9.10 -17.04
C GLY A 127 6.69 9.39 -18.23
N GLU A 128 7.20 10.04 -19.25
CA GLU A 128 6.44 10.34 -20.49
C GLU A 128 5.91 9.09 -21.19
N SER A 129 6.56 7.95 -21.00
CA SER A 129 6.11 6.65 -21.51
C SER A 129 4.90 6.06 -20.77
N GLY A 130 4.39 6.72 -19.72
CA GLY A 130 3.35 6.22 -18.83
C GLY A 130 3.85 5.20 -17.79
N ARG A 131 5.15 4.88 -17.80
CA ARG A 131 5.76 4.06 -16.74
C ARG A 131 5.76 4.85 -15.44
N ARG A 132 5.27 4.21 -14.39
CA ARG A 132 5.13 4.87 -13.09
C ARG A 132 5.44 3.93 -11.94
N ALA A 133 5.92 4.50 -10.86
CA ALA A 133 6.06 3.81 -9.58
C ALA A 133 5.88 4.79 -8.43
N LEU A 134 5.63 4.27 -7.26
CA LEU A 134 5.56 5.05 -6.04
C LEU A 134 6.42 4.47 -4.93
N LEU A 135 6.73 5.32 -3.95
CA LEU A 135 7.18 4.94 -2.61
C LEU A 135 6.26 5.58 -1.58
N LEU A 136 5.87 4.81 -0.57
CA LEU A 136 5.11 5.29 0.57
C LEU A 136 5.97 6.20 1.46
N PRO A 137 5.38 7.05 2.31
CA PRO A 137 6.15 7.84 3.28
C PRO A 137 6.76 6.95 4.37
N GLY A 138 7.83 7.42 4.98
CA GLY A 138 8.40 6.80 6.18
C GLY A 138 9.08 5.45 5.97
N ILE A 139 9.54 5.12 4.76
CA ILE A 139 10.24 3.86 4.50
C ILE A 139 11.62 3.90 5.17
N PRO A 140 11.96 2.92 6.04
CA PRO A 140 13.26 2.83 6.68
C PRO A 140 14.42 2.83 5.67
N GLY A 141 15.47 3.60 5.96
CA GLY A 141 16.65 3.72 5.09
C GLY A 141 16.53 4.71 3.93
N ILE A 142 15.38 5.40 3.80
CA ILE A 142 15.18 6.50 2.86
C ILE A 142 15.10 7.80 3.65
N GLU A 143 16.20 8.54 3.71
CA GLU A 143 16.35 9.72 4.57
C GLU A 143 16.31 11.04 3.79
N THR A 144 16.56 10.99 2.47
CA THR A 144 16.62 12.19 1.64
C THR A 144 15.67 12.14 0.44
N ALA A 145 15.20 13.31 0.02
CA ALA A 145 14.38 13.46 -1.21
C ALA A 145 15.09 12.88 -2.45
N ALA A 146 16.41 13.07 -2.55
CA ALA A 146 17.18 12.54 -3.67
C ALA A 146 17.20 11.00 -3.69
N GLN A 147 17.38 10.35 -2.54
CA GLN A 147 17.28 8.88 -2.42
C GLN A 147 15.91 8.39 -2.80
N GLN A 148 14.84 9.04 -2.28
CA GLN A 148 13.46 8.69 -2.55
C GLN A 148 13.15 8.75 -4.05
N VAL A 149 13.50 9.84 -4.71
CA VAL A 149 13.31 10.02 -6.16
C VAL A 149 14.13 9.02 -6.96
N HIS A 150 15.41 8.82 -6.63
CA HIS A 150 16.28 7.85 -7.31
C HIS A 150 15.69 6.43 -7.26
N LEU A 151 15.28 5.97 -6.09
CA LEU A 151 14.73 4.63 -5.90
C LEU A 151 13.38 4.47 -6.63
N THR A 152 12.54 5.51 -6.61
CA THR A 152 11.24 5.46 -7.30
C THR A 152 11.40 5.44 -8.81
N ARG A 153 12.34 6.22 -9.37
CA ARG A 153 12.67 6.17 -10.81
C ARG A 153 13.16 4.80 -11.23
N ARG A 154 14.04 4.17 -10.43
CA ARG A 154 14.49 2.79 -10.69
C ARG A 154 13.36 1.79 -10.65
N LYS A 155 12.45 1.91 -9.68
CA LYS A 155 11.25 1.06 -9.54
C LYS A 155 10.30 1.22 -10.74
N ALA A 156 10.22 2.42 -11.33
CA ALA A 156 9.47 2.70 -12.54
C ALA A 156 10.21 2.26 -13.81
N HIS A 157 11.42 1.72 -13.71
CA HIS A 157 12.30 1.40 -14.85
C HIS A 157 12.56 2.58 -15.78
N LEU A 158 12.65 3.80 -15.23
CA LEU A 158 12.99 5.01 -15.98
C LEU A 158 14.50 5.17 -16.10
N HIS A 159 14.95 5.64 -17.27
CA HIS A 159 16.33 6.06 -17.43
C HIS A 159 16.63 7.27 -16.52
N PRO A 160 17.87 7.43 -15.99
CA PRO A 160 18.21 8.57 -15.14
C PRO A 160 17.86 9.93 -15.73
N ASP A 161 18.05 10.11 -17.04
CA ASP A 161 17.81 11.37 -17.75
C ASP A 161 16.42 11.46 -18.42
N GLU A 162 15.57 10.44 -18.26
CA GLU A 162 14.23 10.45 -18.84
C GLU A 162 13.36 11.50 -18.13
N PRO A 163 12.68 12.39 -18.88
CA PRO A 163 11.75 13.33 -18.27
C PRO A 163 10.66 12.60 -17.49
N ALA A 164 10.35 13.10 -16.29
CA ALA A 164 9.31 12.53 -15.46
C ALA A 164 8.69 13.61 -14.58
N THR A 165 7.39 13.51 -14.38
CA THR A 165 6.67 14.29 -13.38
C THR A 165 6.74 13.59 -12.03
N ILE A 166 7.00 14.36 -10.99
CA ILE A 166 7.03 13.88 -9.61
C ILE A 166 5.84 14.47 -8.88
N TYR A 167 5.09 13.62 -8.20
CA TYR A 167 3.99 14.00 -7.33
C TYR A 167 4.34 13.59 -5.90
N ARG A 168 3.92 14.40 -4.92
CA ARG A 168 3.94 14.02 -3.51
C ARG A 168 2.54 13.73 -3.02
N PHE A 169 2.41 12.87 -2.05
CA PHE A 169 1.16 12.58 -1.35
C PHE A 169 1.42 12.24 0.11
N THR A 170 0.41 12.39 0.94
CA THR A 170 0.41 11.82 2.30
C THR A 170 -0.43 10.55 2.33
N ALA A 171 -0.26 9.75 3.37
CA ALA A 171 -1.08 8.57 3.60
C ALA A 171 -1.52 8.53 5.07
N ASP A 172 -2.79 8.23 5.29
CA ASP A 172 -3.26 7.87 6.62
C ASP A 172 -2.90 6.41 6.87
N VAL A 173 -2.18 6.15 7.96
CA VAL A 173 -1.66 4.83 8.31
C VAL A 173 -2.48 4.24 9.44
N LEU A 174 -3.17 3.14 9.15
CA LEU A 174 -3.98 2.40 10.10
C LEU A 174 -3.26 1.12 10.50
N LYS A 175 -3.18 0.85 11.82
CA LYS A 175 -2.53 -0.34 12.40
C LYS A 175 -3.43 -1.02 13.43
#